data_fafda310d0fd9742008b1390ba63d96c
#
_entry.id   fafda310d0fd9742008b1390ba63d96c
#
_cell.length_a   1.000
_cell.length_b   1.000
_cell.length_c   1.000
_cell.angle_alpha   90.00
_cell.angle_beta   90.00
_cell.angle_gamma   90.00
#
_symmetry.space_group_name_H-M   'P 1'
#
loop_
_entity.id
_entity.type
_entity.pdbx_description
1 polymer ?
#
loop_
_entity_poly.entity_id
_entity_poly.type
_entity_poly.pdbx_seq_one_letter_code
_entity_poly.pdbx_strand_id
1 'polypeptide(L)'
;MTEPGLERARILDAGDPLAEFRDRFLVPEGVIYLDGNSLGCLPKATPPRLEQVVREEWGQDLIRSWNTAGWVDWPARIGGK
;
A
#
# COMPACT_ATOMS: atom_id res chain seq x y z
N MET A 1 -26.28 -17.73 19.21
CA MET A 1 -25.72 -18.99 18.70
C MET A 1 -24.75 -18.68 17.56
N THR A 2 -23.55 -19.18 17.65
CA THR A 2 -22.52 -18.97 16.64
C THR A 2 -22.67 -20.01 15.53
N GLU A 3 -22.73 -19.57 14.30
CA GLU A 3 -22.72 -20.49 13.16
C GLU A 3 -21.37 -21.21 13.06
N PRO A 4 -21.35 -22.53 12.73
CA PRO A 4 -20.07 -23.26 12.58
C PRO A 4 -19.12 -22.61 11.56
N GLY A 5 -19.66 -22.06 10.47
CA GLY A 5 -18.87 -21.36 9.46
C GLY A 5 -18.19 -20.10 9.99
N LEU A 6 -18.90 -19.31 10.82
CA LEU A 6 -18.35 -18.10 11.42
C LEU A 6 -17.26 -18.43 12.44
N GLU A 7 -17.48 -19.44 13.26
CA GLU A 7 -16.49 -19.91 14.23
C GLU A 7 -15.21 -20.40 13.53
N ARG A 8 -15.38 -21.18 12.46
CA ARG A 8 -14.25 -21.63 11.64
C ARG A 8 -13.48 -20.47 11.04
N ALA A 9 -14.18 -19.46 10.52
CA ALA A 9 -13.56 -18.26 9.98
C ALA A 9 -12.72 -17.52 11.03
N ARG A 10 -13.25 -17.36 12.24
CA ARG A 10 -12.52 -16.72 13.35
C ARG A 10 -11.26 -17.45 13.74
N ILE A 11 -11.30 -18.79 13.74
CA ILE A 11 -10.12 -19.62 14.02
C ILE A 11 -9.06 -19.41 12.94
N LEU A 12 -9.45 -19.41 11.68
CA LEU A 12 -8.54 -19.18 10.57
C LEU A 12 -7.92 -17.78 10.62
N ASP A 13 -8.72 -16.76 10.94
CA ASP A 13 -8.23 -15.39 11.07
C ASP A 13 -7.19 -15.26 12.19
N ALA A 14 -7.44 -15.90 13.33
CA ALA A 14 -6.53 -15.86 14.47
C ALA A 14 -5.18 -16.53 14.16
N GLY A 15 -5.16 -17.50 13.25
CA GLY A 15 -3.94 -18.19 12.83
C GLY A 15 -3.30 -17.67 11.55
N ASP A 16 -3.83 -16.58 10.96
CA ASP A 16 -3.36 -16.06 9.68
C ASP A 16 -2.02 -15.31 9.85
N PRO A 17 -0.92 -15.83 9.27
CA PRO A 17 0.38 -15.16 9.36
C PRO A 17 0.45 -13.85 8.57
N LEU A 18 -0.52 -13.59 7.68
CA LEU A 18 -0.58 -12.38 6.87
C LEU A 18 -1.46 -11.28 7.48
N ALA A 19 -2.11 -11.55 8.61
CA ALA A 19 -3.07 -10.62 9.23
C ALA A 19 -2.46 -9.24 9.52
N GLU A 20 -1.18 -9.20 9.92
CA GLU A 20 -0.48 -7.94 10.23
C GLU A 20 -0.32 -7.02 9.03
N PHE A 21 -0.29 -7.57 7.81
CA PHE A 21 -0.13 -6.76 6.60
C PHE A 21 -1.33 -5.86 6.34
N ARG A 22 -2.50 -6.17 6.90
CA ARG A 22 -3.68 -5.32 6.79
C ARG A 22 -3.40 -3.90 7.29
N ASP A 23 -2.56 -3.75 8.31
CA ASP A 23 -2.24 -2.47 8.91
C ASP A 23 -1.40 -1.57 8.02
N ARG A 24 -0.85 -2.11 6.95
CA ARG A 24 -0.11 -1.33 5.94
C ARG A 24 -1.02 -0.60 4.96
N PHE A 25 -2.31 -0.87 5.00
CA PHE A 25 -3.30 -0.31 4.09
C PHE A 25 -4.35 0.49 4.85
N LEU A 26 -4.85 1.54 4.20
CA LEU A 26 -5.99 2.29 4.71
C LEU A 26 -7.27 1.58 4.26
N VAL A 27 -7.95 0.94 5.21
CA VAL A 27 -9.25 0.34 4.98
C VAL A 27 -10.28 1.17 5.74
N PRO A 28 -11.24 1.82 5.07
CA PRO A 28 -12.22 2.66 5.76
C PRO A 28 -13.01 1.87 6.81
N GLU A 29 -13.24 2.50 7.95
CA GLU A 29 -14.03 1.90 9.03
C GLU A 29 -15.45 1.61 8.56
N GLY A 30 -15.97 0.44 8.93
CA GLY A 30 -17.33 0.04 8.57
C GLY A 30 -17.49 -0.46 7.14
N VAL A 31 -16.42 -0.53 6.37
CA VAL A 31 -16.45 -1.03 4.99
C VAL A 31 -15.80 -2.40 4.91
N ILE A 32 -16.52 -3.36 4.31
CA ILE A 32 -15.97 -4.66 3.93
C ILE A 32 -15.65 -4.57 2.44
N TYR A 33 -14.36 -4.36 2.12
CA TYR A 33 -13.94 -4.13 0.76
C TYR A 33 -13.43 -5.42 0.10
N LEU A 34 -14.14 -5.89 -0.91
CA LEU A 34 -13.86 -7.15 -1.61
C LEU A 34 -13.53 -6.94 -3.10
N ASP A 35 -13.37 -5.69 -3.53
CA ASP A 35 -13.16 -5.35 -4.95
C ASP A 35 -11.73 -4.86 -5.24
N GLY A 36 -10.75 -5.42 -4.56
CA GLY A 36 -9.35 -5.08 -4.76
C GLY A 36 -8.81 -5.37 -6.16
N ASN A 37 -9.51 -6.22 -6.92
CA ASN A 37 -9.16 -6.50 -8.31
C ASN A 37 -9.46 -5.31 -9.25
N SER A 38 -10.42 -4.47 -8.92
CA SER A 38 -10.69 -3.23 -9.67
C SER A 38 -9.76 -2.12 -9.23
N LEU A 39 -9.62 -1.92 -7.93
CA LEU A 39 -8.72 -0.94 -7.34
C LEU A 39 -8.33 -1.40 -5.93
N GLY A 40 -7.05 -1.57 -5.68
CA GLY A 40 -6.55 -1.94 -4.37
C GLY A 40 -6.74 -0.83 -3.34
N CYS A 41 -6.73 -1.21 -2.06
CA CYS A 41 -6.72 -0.24 -0.97
C CYS A 41 -5.44 0.61 -0.99
N LEU A 42 -5.54 1.85 -0.49
CA LEU A 42 -4.40 2.76 -0.41
C LEU A 42 -3.37 2.24 0.59
N PRO A 43 -2.11 2.00 0.17
CA PRO A 43 -1.04 1.73 1.12
C PRO A 43 -0.75 2.98 1.97
N LYS A 44 -0.61 2.82 3.27
CA LYS A 44 -0.35 3.95 4.18
C LYS A 44 0.95 4.68 3.86
N ALA A 45 1.91 4.01 3.26
CA ALA A 45 3.19 4.61 2.87
C ALA A 45 3.09 5.51 1.62
N THR A 46 2.01 5.42 0.84
CA THR A 46 1.90 6.14 -0.44
C THR A 46 1.76 7.66 -0.28
N PRO A 47 0.85 8.20 0.58
CA PRO A 47 0.71 9.64 0.69
C PRO A 47 2.01 10.37 1.09
N PRO A 48 2.74 9.94 2.14
CA PRO A 48 4.00 10.60 2.48
C PRO A 48 5.06 10.47 1.39
N ARG A 49 5.08 9.36 0.64
CA ARG A 49 6.02 9.19 -0.46
C ARG A 49 5.70 10.13 -1.62
N LEU A 50 4.42 10.29 -1.96
CA LEU A 50 3.99 11.27 -2.97
C LEU A 50 4.31 12.69 -2.54
N GLU A 51 4.10 13.02 -1.28
CA GLU A 51 4.44 14.34 -0.74
C GLU A 51 5.94 14.62 -0.87
N GLN A 52 6.77 13.65 -0.59
CA GLN A 52 8.22 13.77 -0.78
C GLN A 52 8.59 14.05 -2.23
N VAL A 53 7.98 13.34 -3.18
CA VAL A 53 8.23 13.56 -4.60
C VAL A 53 7.85 14.98 -5.01
N VAL A 54 6.68 15.45 -4.58
CA VAL A 54 6.17 16.76 -4.97
C VAL A 54 6.97 17.90 -4.31
N ARG A 55 7.19 17.82 -2.99
CA ARG A 55 7.80 18.92 -2.23
C ARG A 55 9.31 18.98 -2.37
N GLU A 56 9.97 17.85 -2.35
CA GLU A 56 11.44 17.80 -2.33
C GLU A 56 12.02 17.53 -3.72
N GLU A 57 11.65 16.42 -4.31
CA GLU A 57 12.25 15.99 -5.57
C GLU A 57 11.86 16.90 -6.73
N TRP A 58 10.62 17.34 -6.78
CA TRP A 58 10.17 18.31 -7.76
C TRP A 58 10.36 19.74 -7.27
N GLY A 59 9.79 20.07 -6.10
CA GLY A 59 9.73 21.45 -5.61
C GLY A 59 11.09 22.07 -5.32
N GLN A 60 12.02 21.30 -4.77
CA GLN A 60 13.35 21.79 -4.41
C GLN A 60 14.43 21.43 -5.42
N ASP A 61 14.47 20.14 -5.85
CA ASP A 61 15.55 19.67 -6.69
C ASP A 61 15.33 19.94 -8.18
N LEU A 62 14.08 20.12 -8.60
CA LEU A 62 13.72 20.43 -9.99
C LEU A 62 14.31 19.39 -10.95
N ILE A 63 14.90 19.83 -12.06
CA ILE A 63 15.48 18.91 -13.06
C ILE A 63 16.64 18.07 -12.50
N ARG A 64 17.27 18.52 -11.43
CA ARG A 64 18.36 17.75 -10.80
C ARG A 64 17.91 16.41 -10.26
N SER A 65 16.61 16.22 -9.99
CA SER A 65 16.05 14.96 -9.49
C SER A 65 16.21 13.79 -10.47
N TRP A 66 16.47 14.05 -11.73
CA TRP A 66 16.87 13.00 -12.66
C TRP A 66 18.08 12.23 -12.13
N ASN A 67 18.99 12.90 -11.46
CA ASN A 67 20.19 12.31 -10.87
C ASN A 67 20.09 12.16 -9.35
N THR A 68 19.74 13.22 -8.62
CA THR A 68 19.75 13.22 -7.15
C THR A 68 18.71 12.29 -6.54
N ALA A 69 17.53 12.19 -7.14
CA ALA A 69 16.48 11.27 -6.70
C ALA A 69 16.42 9.98 -7.53
N GLY A 70 17.30 9.84 -8.51
CA GLY A 70 17.40 8.63 -9.33
C GLY A 70 16.26 8.43 -10.32
N TRP A 71 15.54 9.49 -10.70
CA TRP A 71 14.40 9.38 -11.60
C TRP A 71 14.75 8.75 -12.94
N VAL A 72 15.96 9.04 -13.46
CA VAL A 72 16.42 8.49 -14.75
C VAL A 72 16.48 6.96 -14.75
N ASP A 73 16.71 6.35 -13.58
CA ASP A 73 16.84 4.91 -13.43
C ASP A 73 15.54 4.19 -13.03
N TRP A 74 14.49 4.95 -12.68
CA TRP A 74 13.24 4.37 -12.18
C TRP A 74 12.57 3.40 -13.15
N PRO A 75 12.48 3.69 -14.46
CA PRO A 75 11.86 2.72 -15.38
C PRO A 75 12.53 1.36 -15.34
N ALA A 76 13.87 1.33 -15.33
CA ALA A 76 14.61 0.08 -15.24
C ALA A 76 14.44 -0.61 -13.88
N ARG A 77 14.48 0.15 -12.79
CA ARG A 77 14.34 -0.40 -11.43
C ARG A 77 12.96 -0.99 -11.18
N ILE A 78 11.91 -0.30 -11.61
CA ILE A 78 10.54 -0.76 -11.44
C ILE A 78 10.24 -1.89 -12.41
N GLY A 79 10.65 -1.76 -13.66
CA GLY A 79 10.45 -2.79 -14.68
C GLY A 79 11.23 -4.08 -14.43
N GLY A 80 12.32 -4.01 -13.67
CA GLY A 80 13.13 -5.18 -13.31
C GLY A 80 12.61 -5.97 -12.12
N LYS A 81 11.53 -5.54 -11.52
CA LYS A 81 10.89 -6.25 -10.42
C LYS A 81 9.82 -7.19 -10.94
#